data_0c5a13c5ae4c5dae3dc48c74621a54dc
#
_entry.id   0c5a13c5ae4c5dae3dc48c74621a54dc
#
_cell.length_a   1.000
_cell.length_b   1.000
_cell.length_c   1.000
_cell.angle_alpha   90.00
_cell.angle_beta   90.00
_cell.angle_gamma   90.00
#
_symmetry.space_group_name_H-M   'P 1'
#
loop_
_entity.id
_entity.type
_entity.pdbx_description
1 polymer ?
#
loop_
_entity_poly.entity_id
_entity_poly.type
_entity_poly.pdbx_seq_one_letter_code
_entity_poly.pdbx_strand_id
1 'polypeptide(L)'
;MNYKVPFYSLLTLGIIGSIAFGPRVIEGLKLKKDKKNTYAIQNVQTGRCIRPYNAGFEEENKGILYDLKNWECITWQFIHLEDNTYLLKDLYTEKTFEPVSDPEEGVTMWQKTLGSSKWQQWEFIKQVDNIYQIRLKGTELYLEPAADELNANIVLKPLQKDSTAQEWKLIEQHPIV
;
A
#
# COMPACT_ATOMS: atom_id res chain seq x y z
N MET A 1 74.19 -0.91 22.25
CA MET A 1 73.58 0.32 21.68
C MET A 1 72.13 0.01 21.31
N ASN A 2 71.20 0.42 22.20
CA ASN A 2 69.78 0.15 22.04
C ASN A 2 69.11 1.44 21.60
N TYR A 3 68.63 1.49 20.40
CA TYR A 3 67.79 2.57 19.94
C TYR A 3 66.33 2.26 20.25
N LYS A 4 65.73 3.02 21.16
CA LYS A 4 64.24 3.06 21.37
C LYS A 4 63.61 3.97 20.34
N VAL A 5 62.66 3.45 19.59
CA VAL A 5 61.78 4.21 18.70
C VAL A 5 60.54 4.61 19.50
N PRO A 6 60.10 5.88 19.52
CA PRO A 6 58.90 6.28 20.23
C PRO A 6 57.68 5.94 19.40
N PHE A 7 56.71 5.28 20.05
CA PHE A 7 55.36 5.01 19.54
C PHE A 7 54.53 6.31 19.61
N TYR A 8 54.23 6.88 18.49
CA TYR A 8 53.19 7.92 18.40
C TYR A 8 51.82 7.27 18.23
N SER A 9 51.00 7.32 19.26
CA SER A 9 49.60 6.97 19.18
C SER A 9 48.84 8.11 18.50
N LEU A 10 48.41 7.89 17.25
CA LEU A 10 47.41 8.76 16.61
C LEU A 10 46.05 8.41 17.19
N LEU A 11 45.55 9.25 18.08
CA LEU A 11 44.15 9.29 18.46
C LEU A 11 43.37 9.97 17.31
N THR A 12 42.81 9.19 16.42
CA THR A 12 41.79 9.67 15.49
C THR A 12 40.45 9.79 16.23
N LEU A 13 40.10 11.01 16.62
CA LEU A 13 38.73 11.33 17.01
C LEU A 13 37.82 11.12 15.79
N GLY A 14 37.11 10.00 15.76
CA GLY A 14 36.02 9.78 14.86
C GLY A 14 34.85 10.64 15.29
N ILE A 15 34.62 11.77 14.59
CA ILE A 15 33.37 12.50 14.68
C ILE A 15 32.33 11.65 13.96
N ILE A 16 31.56 10.88 14.71
CA ILE A 16 30.31 10.27 14.20
C ILE A 16 29.31 11.41 14.08
N GLY A 17 29.33 12.07 12.92
CA GLY A 17 28.27 12.98 12.53
C GLY A 17 27.01 12.16 12.27
N SER A 18 26.10 12.11 13.25
CA SER A 18 24.72 11.68 13.03
C SER A 18 24.09 12.67 12.04
N ILE A 19 24.08 12.31 10.76
CA ILE A 19 23.28 13.02 9.77
C ILE A 19 21.83 12.66 10.08
N ALA A 20 21.18 13.48 10.90
CA ALA A 20 19.74 13.46 11.03
C ALA A 20 19.17 13.90 9.67
N PHE A 21 18.74 12.94 8.85
CA PHE A 21 17.90 13.22 7.69
C PHE A 21 16.57 13.75 8.21
N GLY A 22 16.50 15.08 8.40
CA GLY A 22 15.25 15.74 8.69
C GLY A 22 14.29 15.66 7.50
N PRO A 23 12.97 15.85 7.72
CA PRO A 23 11.93 15.63 6.71
C PRO A 23 11.99 16.54 5.48
N ARG A 24 13.00 17.40 5.34
CA ARG A 24 13.15 18.38 4.24
C ARG A 24 13.77 17.83 2.95
N VAL A 25 14.31 16.63 2.92
CA VAL A 25 14.94 16.07 1.70
C VAL A 25 13.91 15.40 0.78
N ILE A 26 12.69 15.18 1.24
CA ILE A 26 11.64 14.49 0.46
C ILE A 26 10.84 15.45 -0.44
N GLU A 27 10.87 16.76 -0.19
CA GLU A 27 10.10 17.76 -0.94
C GLU A 27 10.64 18.13 -2.35
N GLY A 28 11.85 17.67 -2.69
CA GLY A 28 12.48 18.02 -3.98
C GLY A 28 12.49 16.90 -5.03
N LEU A 29 12.25 15.67 -4.64
CA LEU A 29 12.13 14.54 -5.55
C LEU A 29 10.64 14.36 -5.88
N LYS A 30 10.15 15.04 -6.93
CA LYS A 30 9.04 14.52 -7.71
C LYS A 30 9.49 13.16 -8.23
N LEU A 31 9.22 12.11 -7.45
CA LEU A 31 9.39 10.74 -7.89
C LEU A 31 8.65 10.64 -9.22
N LYS A 32 9.39 10.44 -10.32
CA LYS A 32 8.77 10.05 -11.59
C LYS A 32 7.81 8.93 -11.25
N LYS A 33 6.53 9.04 -11.64
CA LYS A 33 5.54 7.98 -11.46
C LYS A 33 6.20 6.68 -11.92
N ASP A 34 6.61 5.84 -10.98
CA ASP A 34 7.19 4.55 -11.30
C ASP A 34 6.03 3.65 -11.73
N LYS A 35 5.92 3.42 -13.04
CA LYS A 35 4.88 2.59 -13.64
C LYS A 35 5.20 1.09 -13.58
N LYS A 36 6.16 0.69 -12.75
CA LYS A 36 6.46 -0.71 -12.49
C LYS A 36 5.61 -1.22 -11.32
N ASN A 37 5.25 -2.50 -11.37
CA ASN A 37 4.43 -3.16 -10.34
C ASN A 37 3.10 -2.44 -10.10
N THR A 38 2.37 -2.17 -11.19
CA THR A 38 1.10 -1.46 -11.17
C THR A 38 -0.03 -2.34 -11.64
N TYR A 39 -1.07 -2.46 -10.80
CA TYR A 39 -2.19 -3.37 -11.03
C TYR A 39 -3.52 -2.71 -10.64
N ALA A 40 -4.57 -3.07 -11.37
CA ALA A 40 -5.93 -2.96 -10.85
C ALA A 40 -6.18 -4.14 -9.91
N ILE A 41 -6.84 -3.89 -8.79
CA ILE A 41 -7.22 -4.90 -7.80
C ILE A 41 -8.69 -5.21 -8.05
N GLN A 42 -8.97 -6.31 -8.78
CA GLN A 42 -10.30 -6.72 -9.22
C GLN A 42 -10.87 -7.79 -8.30
N ASN A 43 -12.04 -7.52 -7.74
CA ASN A 43 -12.79 -8.52 -6.98
C ASN A 43 -13.29 -9.64 -7.88
N VAL A 44 -13.09 -10.90 -7.49
CA VAL A 44 -13.44 -12.08 -8.29
C VAL A 44 -14.95 -12.22 -8.45
N GLN A 45 -15.72 -11.98 -7.38
CA GLN A 45 -17.19 -12.14 -7.40
C GLN A 45 -17.87 -11.10 -8.29
N THR A 46 -17.46 -9.82 -8.17
CA THR A 46 -18.17 -8.72 -8.84
C THR A 46 -17.56 -8.32 -10.19
N GLY A 47 -16.30 -8.72 -10.46
CA GLY A 47 -15.54 -8.27 -11.63
C GLY A 47 -15.15 -6.78 -11.57
N ARG A 48 -15.39 -6.08 -10.45
CA ARG A 48 -15.09 -4.66 -10.25
C ARG A 48 -13.80 -4.44 -9.48
N CYS A 49 -13.23 -3.24 -9.63
CA CYS A 49 -11.93 -2.87 -9.08
C CYS A 49 -12.06 -1.83 -7.97
N ILE A 50 -11.09 -1.84 -7.05
CA ILE A 50 -10.98 -0.83 -5.99
C ILE A 50 -10.50 0.49 -6.58
N ARG A 51 -11.16 1.60 -6.20
CA ARG A 51 -10.71 2.96 -6.50
C ARG A 51 -11.20 3.96 -5.45
N PRO A 52 -10.61 5.18 -5.39
CA PRO A 52 -11.20 6.31 -4.65
C PRO A 52 -12.54 6.74 -5.26
N TYR A 53 -13.55 7.03 -4.44
CA TYR A 53 -14.83 7.54 -4.92
C TYR A 53 -14.65 8.81 -5.77
N ASN A 54 -15.28 8.86 -6.94
CA ASN A 54 -15.18 9.95 -7.92
C ASN A 54 -13.73 10.35 -8.29
N ALA A 55 -12.74 9.49 -8.08
CA ALA A 55 -11.32 9.82 -8.22
C ALA A 55 -10.92 11.09 -7.44
N GLY A 56 -11.57 11.35 -6.30
CA GLY A 56 -11.34 12.54 -5.48
C GLY A 56 -10.00 12.49 -4.77
N PHE A 57 -9.42 13.68 -4.52
CA PHE A 57 -8.11 13.85 -3.86
C PHE A 57 -8.22 14.07 -2.34
N GLU A 58 -9.44 14.22 -1.85
CA GLU A 58 -9.68 14.54 -0.45
C GLU A 58 -9.21 13.41 0.46
N GLU A 59 -8.69 13.77 1.64
CA GLU A 59 -8.55 12.82 2.73
C GLU A 59 -9.94 12.30 3.12
N GLU A 60 -9.98 11.07 3.64
CA GLU A 60 -11.23 10.45 4.07
C GLU A 60 -12.24 10.16 2.94
N ASN A 61 -11.77 10.24 1.69
CA ASN A 61 -12.55 9.81 0.55
C ASN A 61 -12.66 8.26 0.54
N LYS A 62 -13.84 7.76 0.26
CA LYS A 62 -14.15 6.32 0.36
C LYS A 62 -13.42 5.49 -0.69
N GLY A 63 -12.96 4.30 -0.31
CA GLY A 63 -12.62 3.22 -1.23
C GLY A 63 -13.90 2.51 -1.68
N ILE A 64 -14.07 2.38 -2.98
CA ILE A 64 -15.28 1.82 -3.58
C ILE A 64 -14.97 0.82 -4.70
N LEU A 65 -15.97 0.03 -5.08
CA LEU A 65 -15.97 -0.76 -6.31
C LEU A 65 -16.31 0.07 -7.55
N TYR A 66 -15.56 -0.15 -8.63
CA TYR A 66 -15.84 0.46 -9.93
C TYR A 66 -15.48 -0.49 -11.08
N ASP A 67 -16.04 -0.23 -12.27
CA ASP A 67 -15.74 -1.04 -13.44
C ASP A 67 -14.26 -0.95 -13.82
N LEU A 68 -13.69 -2.06 -14.29
CA LEU A 68 -12.31 -2.10 -14.76
C LEU A 68 -12.11 -1.14 -15.94
N LYS A 69 -11.19 -0.20 -15.77
CA LYS A 69 -10.70 0.73 -16.80
C LYS A 69 -9.19 0.85 -16.70
N ASN A 70 -8.52 1.16 -17.79
CA ASN A 70 -7.08 1.43 -17.76
C ASN A 70 -6.80 2.91 -17.39
N TRP A 71 -7.25 3.31 -16.19
CA TRP A 71 -7.13 4.66 -15.63
C TRP A 71 -6.19 4.68 -14.41
N GLU A 72 -5.47 5.78 -14.22
CA GLU A 72 -4.58 5.94 -13.07
C GLU A 72 -5.33 5.79 -11.73
N CYS A 73 -6.57 6.27 -11.62
CA CYS A 73 -7.39 6.16 -10.39
C CYS A 73 -7.98 4.76 -10.10
N ILE A 74 -7.71 3.77 -10.94
CA ILE A 74 -8.04 2.34 -10.72
C ILE A 74 -6.77 1.53 -10.54
N THR A 75 -5.62 2.16 -10.77
CA THR A 75 -4.33 1.50 -10.81
C THR A 75 -3.53 1.80 -9.54
N TRP A 76 -3.08 0.75 -8.90
CA TRP A 76 -2.31 0.78 -7.67
C TRP A 76 -0.87 0.40 -7.92
N GLN A 77 0.07 1.21 -7.46
CA GLN A 77 1.47 0.85 -7.34
C GLN A 77 1.65 0.01 -6.07
N PHE A 78 2.26 -1.16 -6.22
CA PHE A 78 2.60 -2.06 -5.13
C PHE A 78 4.02 -1.76 -4.64
N ILE A 79 4.14 -1.23 -3.43
CA ILE A 79 5.41 -0.92 -2.77
C ILE A 79 5.70 -2.05 -1.79
N HIS A 80 6.64 -2.93 -2.14
CA HIS A 80 7.00 -4.08 -1.33
C HIS A 80 7.67 -3.64 -0.02
N LEU A 81 7.28 -4.20 1.10
CA LEU A 81 7.89 -4.01 2.41
C LEU A 81 8.70 -5.25 2.82
N GLU A 82 8.02 -6.35 3.10
CA GLU A 82 8.61 -7.62 3.51
C GLU A 82 7.68 -8.78 3.14
N ASP A 83 8.21 -9.96 2.90
CA ASP A 83 7.46 -11.18 2.55
C ASP A 83 6.39 -10.93 1.49
N ASN A 84 5.12 -11.08 1.86
CA ASN A 84 3.95 -10.80 1.03
C ASN A 84 3.22 -9.50 1.43
N THR A 85 3.91 -8.60 2.13
CA THR A 85 3.38 -7.34 2.66
C THR A 85 3.70 -6.16 1.74
N TYR A 86 2.70 -5.34 1.47
CA TYR A 86 2.80 -4.19 0.56
C TYR A 86 2.09 -2.96 1.13
N LEU A 87 2.60 -1.77 0.76
CA LEU A 87 1.82 -0.55 0.72
C LEU A 87 1.22 -0.42 -0.67
N LEU A 88 0.01 0.11 -0.76
CA LEU A 88 -0.70 0.36 -2.00
C LEU A 88 -0.78 1.87 -2.22
N LYS A 89 -0.31 2.34 -3.37
CA LYS A 89 -0.40 3.75 -3.75
C LYS A 89 -1.22 3.89 -5.03
N ASP A 90 -2.35 4.58 -4.96
CA ASP A 90 -3.13 4.96 -6.14
C ASP A 90 -2.30 5.87 -7.05
N LEU A 91 -2.27 5.58 -8.36
CA LEU A 91 -1.41 6.33 -9.29
C LEU A 91 -1.91 7.75 -9.54
N TYR A 92 -3.21 8.00 -9.40
CA TYR A 92 -3.80 9.29 -9.67
C TYR A 92 -3.68 10.23 -8.48
N THR A 93 -4.14 9.79 -7.31
CA THR A 93 -4.20 10.61 -6.10
C THR A 93 -2.90 10.57 -5.30
N GLU A 94 -2.00 9.61 -5.58
CA GLU A 94 -0.77 9.31 -4.83
C GLU A 94 -1.01 8.95 -3.35
N LYS A 95 -2.25 8.62 -3.00
CA LYS A 95 -2.69 8.22 -1.66
C LYS A 95 -2.84 6.71 -1.54
N THR A 96 -3.11 6.26 -0.32
CA THR A 96 -3.38 4.86 0.02
C THR A 96 -4.74 4.70 0.67
N PHE A 97 -5.09 3.48 1.05
CA PHE A 97 -6.25 3.18 1.89
C PHE A 97 -5.84 2.71 3.27
N GLU A 98 -6.61 3.11 4.27
CA GLU A 98 -6.61 2.54 5.62
C GLU A 98 -8.03 2.51 6.19
N PRO A 99 -8.28 1.70 7.25
CA PRO A 99 -9.54 1.72 7.96
C PRO A 99 -9.86 3.10 8.53
N VAL A 100 -11.12 3.50 8.48
CA VAL A 100 -11.60 4.80 8.99
C VAL A 100 -11.43 4.95 10.50
N SER A 101 -11.37 3.84 11.23
CA SER A 101 -11.22 3.73 12.68
C SER A 101 -10.34 2.52 13.03
N ASP A 102 -10.20 2.18 14.30
CA ASP A 102 -9.57 0.93 14.71
C ASP A 102 -10.20 -0.25 13.96
N PRO A 103 -9.37 -1.19 13.45
CA PRO A 103 -9.85 -2.27 12.61
C PRO A 103 -10.81 -3.21 13.35
N GLU A 104 -12.03 -3.28 12.85
CA GLU A 104 -13.04 -4.24 13.28
C GLU A 104 -13.90 -4.67 12.08
N GLU A 105 -14.76 -5.66 12.28
CA GLU A 105 -15.67 -6.13 11.23
C GLU A 105 -16.60 -5.00 10.76
N GLY A 106 -16.70 -4.81 9.45
CA GLY A 106 -17.57 -3.80 8.80
C GLY A 106 -16.93 -2.41 8.66
N VAL A 107 -15.75 -2.18 9.24
CA VAL A 107 -15.06 -0.89 9.08
C VAL A 107 -14.73 -0.64 7.61
N THR A 108 -15.08 0.56 7.14
CA THR A 108 -14.87 1.01 5.75
C THR A 108 -13.42 1.46 5.52
N MET A 109 -12.95 1.33 4.28
CA MET A 109 -11.67 1.86 3.83
C MET A 109 -11.82 3.29 3.35
N TRP A 110 -10.97 4.18 3.88
CA TRP A 110 -10.86 5.57 3.45
C TRP A 110 -9.49 5.87 2.88
N GLN A 111 -9.47 6.80 1.90
CA GLN A 111 -8.24 7.32 1.34
C GLN A 111 -7.49 8.16 2.36
N LYS A 112 -6.18 7.95 2.47
CA LYS A 112 -5.27 8.67 3.37
C LYS A 112 -3.94 8.95 2.68
N THR A 113 -3.25 10.00 3.13
CA THR A 113 -1.86 10.23 2.72
C THR A 113 -1.01 9.01 3.06
N LEU A 114 -0.21 8.57 2.09
CA LEU A 114 0.72 7.46 2.27
C LEU A 114 1.77 7.82 3.34
N GLY A 115 1.91 6.98 4.35
CA GLY A 115 2.77 7.24 5.50
C GLY A 115 3.23 5.97 6.20
N SER A 116 3.57 6.09 7.48
CA SER A 116 4.07 4.99 8.31
C SER A 116 2.99 4.31 9.17
N SER A 117 1.72 4.56 8.89
CA SER A 117 0.62 3.91 9.61
C SER A 117 0.69 2.38 9.43
N LYS A 118 0.61 1.63 10.52
CA LYS A 118 0.53 0.17 10.47
C LYS A 118 -0.74 -0.32 9.75
N TRP A 119 -1.78 0.52 9.71
CA TRP A 119 -3.05 0.22 9.05
C TRP A 119 -3.04 0.47 7.53
N GLN A 120 -1.88 0.81 6.95
CA GLN A 120 -1.66 0.91 5.50
C GLN A 120 -0.92 -0.30 4.93
N GLN A 121 -0.62 -1.32 5.76
CA GLN A 121 0.14 -2.49 5.36
C GLN A 121 -0.79 -3.66 5.08
N TRP A 122 -0.66 -4.21 3.88
CA TRP A 122 -1.54 -5.25 3.35
C TRP A 122 -0.77 -6.52 3.01
N GLU A 123 -1.22 -7.65 3.50
CA GLU A 123 -0.69 -8.96 3.18
C GLU A 123 -1.48 -9.60 2.03
N PHE A 124 -0.78 -9.95 0.96
CA PHE A 124 -1.37 -10.62 -0.20
C PHE A 124 -1.16 -12.13 -0.09
N ILE A 125 -2.19 -12.83 0.35
CA ILE A 125 -2.17 -14.29 0.59
C ILE A 125 -2.62 -14.98 -0.67
N LYS A 126 -1.67 -15.56 -1.42
CA LYS A 126 -1.91 -16.21 -2.70
C LYS A 126 -2.81 -17.44 -2.51
N GLN A 127 -3.86 -17.54 -3.32
CA GLN A 127 -4.77 -18.67 -3.38
C GLN A 127 -4.40 -19.54 -4.60
N VAL A 128 -4.68 -19.09 -5.80
CA VAL A 128 -4.37 -19.78 -7.07
C VAL A 128 -4.00 -18.72 -8.11
N ASP A 129 -3.04 -19.04 -8.98
CA ASP A 129 -2.51 -18.15 -10.04
C ASP A 129 -2.27 -16.71 -9.55
N ASN A 130 -3.03 -15.73 -10.05
CA ASN A 130 -2.97 -14.32 -9.66
C ASN A 130 -4.18 -13.89 -8.81
N ILE A 131 -4.77 -14.82 -8.07
CA ILE A 131 -5.86 -14.60 -7.11
C ILE A 131 -5.30 -14.60 -5.70
N TYR A 132 -5.70 -13.59 -4.92
CA TYR A 132 -5.23 -13.34 -3.57
C TYR A 132 -6.38 -13.01 -2.63
N GLN A 133 -6.23 -13.39 -1.38
CA GLN A 133 -6.93 -12.75 -0.27
C GLN A 133 -6.05 -11.61 0.25
N ILE A 134 -6.65 -10.47 0.57
CA ILE A 134 -5.92 -9.27 1.01
C ILE A 134 -6.28 -9.01 2.46
N ARG A 135 -5.32 -9.25 3.36
CA ARG A 135 -5.48 -9.11 4.81
C ARG A 135 -4.82 -7.84 5.32
N LEU A 136 -5.46 -7.14 6.24
CA LEU A 136 -4.80 -6.05 6.97
C LEU A 136 -3.77 -6.65 7.93
N LYS A 137 -2.50 -6.25 7.77
CA LYS A 137 -1.39 -6.82 8.54
C LYS A 137 -1.59 -6.69 10.04
N GLY A 138 -1.33 -7.81 10.75
CA GLY A 138 -1.48 -7.89 12.19
C GLY A 138 -2.92 -8.05 12.68
N THR A 139 -3.85 -8.39 11.77
CA THR A 139 -5.25 -8.72 12.10
C THR A 139 -5.69 -10.01 11.40
N GLU A 140 -6.90 -10.47 11.71
CA GLU A 140 -7.58 -11.55 10.95
C GLU A 140 -8.73 -10.99 10.10
N LEU A 141 -8.55 -9.75 9.57
CA LEU A 141 -9.56 -9.05 8.78
C LEU A 141 -9.08 -8.88 7.34
N TYR A 142 -9.99 -9.17 6.41
CA TYR A 142 -9.76 -9.22 4.97
C TYR A 142 -10.60 -8.16 4.25
N LEU A 143 -10.09 -7.67 3.12
CA LEU A 143 -10.85 -6.77 2.26
C LEU A 143 -12.01 -7.51 1.59
N GLU A 144 -13.19 -6.92 1.66
CA GLU A 144 -14.40 -7.40 1.03
C GLU A 144 -15.25 -6.22 0.54
N PRO A 145 -15.96 -6.33 -0.59
CA PRO A 145 -17.00 -5.38 -0.93
C PRO A 145 -18.17 -5.46 0.04
N ALA A 146 -18.72 -4.33 0.48
CA ALA A 146 -19.91 -4.29 1.31
C ALA A 146 -21.18 -4.77 0.57
N ALA A 147 -21.16 -4.70 -0.76
CA ALA A 147 -22.21 -5.17 -1.66
C ALA A 147 -21.64 -5.37 -3.08
N ASP A 148 -22.40 -6.02 -3.96
CA ASP A 148 -21.96 -6.34 -5.34
C ASP A 148 -22.14 -5.20 -6.34
N GLU A 149 -22.78 -4.11 -5.95
CA GLU A 149 -23.14 -3.00 -6.83
C GLU A 149 -21.99 -2.02 -7.09
N LEU A 150 -22.17 -1.20 -8.14
CA LEU A 150 -21.27 -0.10 -8.45
C LEU A 150 -21.25 0.93 -7.31
N ASN A 151 -20.07 1.41 -6.95
CA ASN A 151 -19.81 2.32 -5.83
C ASN A 151 -20.06 1.71 -4.43
N ALA A 152 -20.24 0.38 -4.32
CA ALA A 152 -20.22 -0.27 -3.01
C ALA A 152 -18.89 0.02 -2.27
N ASN A 153 -18.98 0.27 -0.98
CA ASN A 153 -17.79 0.51 -0.15
C ASN A 153 -16.94 -0.76 -0.03
N ILE A 154 -15.66 -0.59 0.19
CA ILE A 154 -14.76 -1.66 0.62
C ILE A 154 -14.71 -1.66 2.13
N VAL A 155 -14.84 -2.83 2.74
CA VAL A 155 -14.88 -3.04 4.19
C VAL A 155 -13.91 -4.13 4.63
N LEU A 156 -13.66 -4.20 5.93
CA LEU A 156 -12.96 -5.31 6.58
C LEU A 156 -13.95 -6.36 7.07
N LYS A 157 -13.65 -7.64 6.84
CA LYS A 157 -14.43 -8.78 7.32
C LYS A 157 -13.52 -9.91 7.80
N PRO A 158 -13.93 -10.70 8.79
CA PRO A 158 -13.27 -11.97 9.11
C PRO A 158 -13.28 -12.90 7.89
N LEU A 159 -12.32 -13.82 7.83
CA LEU A 159 -12.22 -14.77 6.72
C LEU A 159 -13.53 -15.59 6.58
N GLN A 160 -14.09 -15.55 5.38
CA GLN A 160 -15.24 -16.37 4.99
C GLN A 160 -14.77 -17.50 4.09
N LYS A 161 -14.84 -18.74 4.60
CA LYS A 161 -14.48 -19.93 3.81
C LYS A 161 -15.43 -20.08 2.62
N ASP A 162 -14.87 -20.50 1.50
CA ASP A 162 -15.60 -20.80 0.26
C ASP A 162 -16.34 -19.60 -0.34
N SER A 163 -15.95 -18.36 0.02
CA SER A 163 -16.50 -17.13 -0.52
C SER A 163 -15.53 -16.44 -1.48
N THR A 164 -15.98 -16.16 -2.70
CA THR A 164 -15.23 -15.39 -3.69
C THR A 164 -15.26 -13.87 -3.44
N ALA A 165 -16.08 -13.42 -2.48
CA ALA A 165 -16.18 -11.99 -2.12
C ALA A 165 -14.86 -11.42 -1.57
N GLN A 166 -14.02 -12.28 -0.94
CA GLN A 166 -12.70 -11.89 -0.40
C GLN A 166 -11.54 -12.26 -1.33
N GLU A 167 -11.85 -12.70 -2.54
CA GLU A 167 -10.84 -13.03 -3.55
C GLU A 167 -10.64 -11.88 -4.53
N TRP A 168 -9.37 -11.56 -4.77
CA TRP A 168 -8.95 -10.43 -5.59
C TRP A 168 -7.94 -10.87 -6.63
N LYS A 169 -8.19 -10.48 -7.87
CA LYS A 169 -7.30 -10.71 -9.00
C LYS A 169 -6.48 -9.46 -9.31
N LEU A 170 -5.18 -9.62 -9.52
CA LEU A 170 -4.31 -8.54 -9.94
C LEU A 170 -4.26 -8.47 -11.47
N ILE A 171 -4.71 -7.36 -12.03
CA ILE A 171 -4.70 -7.09 -13.48
C ILE A 171 -3.62 -6.06 -13.75
N GLU A 172 -2.56 -6.45 -14.44
CA GLU A 172 -1.49 -5.53 -14.80
C GLU A 172 -2.03 -4.33 -15.58
N GLN A 173 -1.60 -3.14 -15.21
CA GLN A 173 -2.08 -1.88 -15.77
C GLN A 173 -0.93 -0.97 -16.17
N HIS A 174 -1.08 -0.34 -17.35
CA HIS A 174 -0.15 0.67 -17.85
C HIS A 174 -0.95 1.89 -18.32
N PRO A 175 -1.61 2.61 -17.39
CA PRO A 175 -2.45 3.73 -17.75
C PRO A 175 -1.63 4.87 -18.36
N ILE A 176 -2.23 5.55 -19.32
CA ILE A 176 -1.64 6.73 -20.01
C ILE A 176 -2.29 8.04 -19.56
N VAL A 177 -3.40 7.95 -18.81
CA VAL A 177 -4.17 9.06 -18.24
C VAL A 177 -4.79 8.62 -16.92
#